data_c0e9eaaf38ece91f4f3a119ac4961b7e
#
_entry.id   c0e9eaaf38ece91f4f3a119ac4961b7e
#
_cell.length_a   1.000
_cell.length_b   1.000
_cell.length_c   1.000
_cell.angle_alpha   90.00
_cell.angle_beta   90.00
_cell.angle_gamma   90.00
#
_symmetry.space_group_name_H-M   'P 1'
#
loop_
_entity.id
_entity.type
_entity.pdbx_description
1 polymer ?
#
loop_
_entity_poly.entity_id
_entity_poly.type
_entity_poly.pdbx_seq_one_letter_code
_entity_poly.pdbx_strand_id
1 'polypeptide(L)'
;MSVLAYGVGLGFRAVGERHCVGARGNVCPLGAVVPGRSTGGRCAECARLDRAHSVAADTMADDPRTYRVYLAWFGPGMVKVGITGEERGAARLREQGAVVFSWLGRGPLMAARRTEEVLRADLGVPDRIPYAKKRAVRGQLPGPEERARAVAELYARAAALEGRGWPESLERLPLEVVDQMGIFGLDRAPESASAPESASVSESASGPVRAVRELVDGGVVAGRLVAAAGPDLHLAVAGGGVVVLDTRLITGWDLAAVPQVGQVGQVPQVGQGAQGAQGSPMSLVPHAIGSDVRVPLIDIGGGGVQGGLF
;
A
#
# COMPACT_ATOMS: atom_id res chain seq x y z
N MET A 1 -16.61 -8.44 5.76
CA MET A 1 -15.45 -7.65 5.31
C MET A 1 -15.12 -6.68 6.43
N SER A 2 -13.99 -6.86 7.13
CA SER A 2 -13.61 -5.96 8.23
C SER A 2 -12.91 -4.74 7.65
N VAL A 3 -13.38 -3.55 8.03
CA VAL A 3 -12.72 -2.29 7.66
C VAL A 3 -11.51 -2.11 8.58
N LEU A 4 -10.31 -1.96 8.00
CA LEU A 4 -9.12 -1.62 8.76
C LEU A 4 -9.19 -0.15 9.17
N ALA A 5 -9.22 0.12 10.47
CA ALA A 5 -9.17 1.48 11.02
C ALA A 5 -7.74 1.80 11.48
N TYR A 6 -7.32 3.04 11.31
CA TYR A 6 -6.05 3.50 11.87
C TYR A 6 -6.08 3.47 13.40
N GLY A 7 -4.93 3.16 13.99
CA GLY A 7 -4.80 2.98 15.44
C GLY A 7 -5.11 1.58 15.92
N VAL A 8 -5.75 0.74 15.09
CA VAL A 8 -6.03 -0.66 15.45
C VAL A 8 -4.76 -1.50 15.32
N GLY A 9 -4.59 -2.39 16.25
CA GLY A 9 -3.53 -3.38 16.18
C GLY A 9 -3.83 -4.45 15.11
N LEU A 10 -2.82 -4.82 14.35
CA LEU A 10 -2.81 -5.94 13.40
C LEU A 10 -1.72 -6.92 13.81
N GLY A 11 -2.03 -8.21 13.76
CA GLY A 11 -1.04 -9.23 14.04
C GLY A 11 -1.40 -10.56 13.39
N PHE A 12 -0.45 -11.14 12.68
CA PHE A 12 -0.59 -12.46 12.10
C PHE A 12 0.74 -13.21 12.07
N ARG A 13 0.64 -14.53 11.93
CA ARG A 13 1.74 -15.44 11.66
C ARG A 13 1.47 -16.16 10.35
N ALA A 14 2.45 -16.20 9.46
CA ALA A 14 2.41 -17.05 8.27
C ALA A 14 2.59 -18.52 8.68
N VAL A 15 1.83 -19.43 8.08
CA VAL A 15 1.82 -20.86 8.45
C VAL A 15 2.05 -21.69 7.20
N GLY A 16 2.97 -22.66 7.31
CA GLY A 16 3.27 -23.64 6.26
C GLY A 16 3.98 -23.05 5.05
N GLU A 17 3.58 -23.47 3.88
CA GLU A 17 4.13 -23.03 2.60
C GLU A 17 3.20 -22.02 1.91
N ARG A 18 3.79 -21.11 1.15
CA ARG A 18 3.05 -20.16 0.33
C ARG A 18 2.62 -20.82 -0.99
N HIS A 19 1.33 -20.90 -1.25
CA HIS A 19 0.80 -21.50 -2.47
C HIS A 19 0.28 -20.47 -3.48
N CYS A 20 0.35 -20.87 -4.76
CA CYS A 20 -0.20 -20.11 -5.88
C CYS A 20 -1.72 -19.95 -5.73
N VAL A 21 -2.20 -18.72 -5.80
CA VAL A 21 -3.65 -18.42 -5.68
C VAL A 21 -4.44 -18.68 -6.96
N GLY A 22 -3.83 -19.30 -7.96
CA GLY A 22 -4.48 -19.57 -9.24
C GLY A 22 -4.64 -18.36 -10.13
N ALA A 23 -5.53 -18.44 -11.12
CA ALA A 23 -5.80 -17.37 -12.07
C ALA A 23 -7.30 -17.22 -12.30
N ARG A 24 -7.78 -15.98 -12.45
CA ARG A 24 -9.17 -15.65 -12.81
C ARG A 24 -10.22 -16.29 -11.89
N GLY A 25 -9.95 -16.37 -10.60
CA GLY A 25 -10.85 -16.99 -9.62
C GLY A 25 -10.79 -18.52 -9.55
N ASN A 26 -10.01 -19.17 -10.44
CA ASN A 26 -9.79 -20.61 -10.39
C ASN A 26 -8.53 -20.93 -9.57
N VAL A 27 -8.60 -22.02 -8.79
CA VAL A 27 -7.43 -22.50 -8.03
C VAL A 27 -6.31 -22.96 -8.95
N CYS A 28 -5.08 -22.91 -8.47
CA CYS A 28 -3.93 -23.39 -9.24
C CYS A 28 -4.02 -24.94 -9.36
N PRO A 29 -4.06 -25.51 -10.58
CA PRO A 29 -4.15 -26.95 -10.74
C PRO A 29 -2.88 -27.70 -10.28
N LEU A 30 -1.74 -26.97 -10.17
CA LEU A 30 -0.47 -27.54 -9.74
C LEU A 30 -0.23 -27.40 -8.24
N GLY A 31 -1.07 -26.65 -7.50
CA GLY A 31 -0.79 -26.32 -6.10
C GLY A 31 0.60 -25.72 -5.87
N ALA A 32 1.16 -25.05 -6.89
CA ALA A 32 2.57 -24.68 -6.93
C ALA A 32 2.98 -23.78 -5.75
N VAL A 33 4.13 -24.06 -5.16
CA VAL A 33 4.75 -23.21 -4.12
C VAL A 33 5.31 -21.93 -4.76
N VAL A 34 5.12 -20.81 -4.08
CA VAL A 34 5.57 -19.47 -4.50
C VAL A 34 6.54 -18.91 -3.46
N PRO A 35 7.69 -18.33 -3.89
CA PRO A 35 8.67 -17.77 -2.96
C PRO A 35 8.09 -16.69 -2.04
N GLY A 36 8.41 -16.72 -0.74
CA GLY A 36 7.93 -15.79 0.28
C GLY A 36 8.30 -14.32 0.02
N ARG A 37 9.37 -14.07 -0.74
CA ARG A 37 9.81 -12.72 -1.16
C ARG A 37 9.12 -12.17 -2.41
N SER A 38 8.36 -13.00 -3.14
CA SER A 38 7.69 -12.57 -4.36
C SER A 38 6.49 -11.69 -4.03
N THR A 39 6.33 -10.57 -4.71
CA THR A 39 5.08 -9.77 -4.65
C THR A 39 4.00 -10.30 -5.58
N GLY A 40 4.28 -11.34 -6.37
CA GLY A 40 3.29 -12.08 -7.14
C GLY A 40 2.82 -13.32 -6.38
N GLY A 41 1.51 -13.46 -6.16
CA GLY A 41 0.92 -14.64 -5.52
C GLY A 41 0.66 -15.81 -6.47
N ARG A 42 1.26 -15.83 -7.67
CA ARG A 42 0.98 -16.80 -8.72
C ARG A 42 2.24 -17.49 -9.22
N CYS A 43 2.14 -18.76 -9.59
CA CYS A 43 3.17 -19.44 -10.37
C CYS A 43 3.24 -18.87 -11.80
N ALA A 44 4.29 -19.22 -12.56
CA ALA A 44 4.51 -18.69 -13.91
C ALA A 44 3.30 -18.90 -14.84
N GLU A 45 2.71 -20.10 -14.82
CA GLU A 45 1.56 -20.43 -15.68
C GLU A 45 0.30 -19.63 -15.31
N CYS A 46 -0.06 -19.58 -14.02
CA CYS A 46 -1.20 -18.80 -13.58
C CYS A 46 -1.01 -17.29 -13.84
N ALA A 47 0.23 -16.78 -13.68
CA ALA A 47 0.55 -15.40 -14.00
C ALA A 47 0.46 -15.11 -15.52
N ARG A 48 0.83 -16.06 -16.36
CA ARG A 48 0.68 -15.95 -17.82
C ARG A 48 -0.80 -15.89 -18.23
N LEU A 49 -1.63 -16.78 -17.69
CA LEU A 49 -3.07 -16.79 -17.93
C LEU A 49 -3.75 -15.50 -17.45
N ASP A 50 -3.36 -14.98 -16.30
CA ASP A 50 -3.92 -13.74 -15.74
C ASP A 50 -3.57 -12.52 -16.62
N ARG A 51 -2.33 -12.45 -17.15
CA ARG A 51 -1.90 -11.37 -18.05
C ARG A 51 -2.58 -11.43 -19.41
N ALA A 52 -2.75 -12.60 -19.99
CA ALA A 52 -3.39 -12.78 -21.30
C ALA A 52 -4.83 -12.23 -21.34
N HIS A 53 -5.45 -12.06 -20.19
CA HIS A 53 -6.84 -11.61 -20.06
C HIS A 53 -6.94 -10.33 -19.21
N SER A 54 -5.83 -9.59 -19.08
CA SER A 54 -5.89 -8.29 -18.39
C SER A 54 -6.53 -7.23 -19.28
N VAL A 55 -7.21 -6.25 -18.68
CA VAL A 55 -7.77 -5.08 -19.39
C VAL A 55 -6.71 -4.35 -20.24
N ALA A 56 -5.43 -4.44 -19.84
CA ALA A 56 -4.32 -3.88 -20.61
C ALA A 56 -4.03 -4.66 -21.91
N ALA A 57 -4.37 -5.96 -21.95
CA ALA A 57 -4.25 -6.81 -23.14
C ALA A 57 -5.53 -6.81 -23.97
N ASP A 58 -6.66 -6.41 -23.38
CA ASP A 58 -7.96 -6.38 -24.03
C ASP A 58 -8.06 -5.14 -24.92
N THR A 59 -8.09 -5.36 -26.24
CA THR A 59 -8.21 -4.33 -27.26
C THR A 59 -9.64 -4.21 -27.78
N MET A 60 -10.62 -4.33 -26.92
CA MET A 60 -12.02 -4.11 -27.31
C MET A 60 -12.21 -2.65 -27.73
N ALA A 61 -12.12 -2.40 -29.03
CA ALA A 61 -12.33 -1.06 -29.61
C ALA A 61 -13.72 -0.50 -29.29
N ASP A 62 -14.70 -1.39 -29.14
CA ASP A 62 -16.11 -1.09 -28.92
C ASP A 62 -16.52 -1.19 -27.43
N ASP A 63 -15.59 -1.02 -26.49
CA ASP A 63 -15.93 -1.00 -25.08
C ASP A 63 -16.86 0.19 -24.77
N PRO A 64 -18.13 -0.04 -24.35
CA PRO A 64 -19.11 1.02 -24.15
C PRO A 64 -18.85 1.87 -22.89
N ARG A 65 -17.89 1.47 -22.05
CA ARG A 65 -17.59 2.15 -20.80
C ARG A 65 -16.83 3.46 -21.03
N THR A 66 -17.07 4.41 -20.16
CA THR A 66 -16.31 5.65 -20.11
C THR A 66 -15.03 5.44 -19.27
N TYR A 67 -13.93 5.99 -19.76
CA TYR A 67 -12.63 5.96 -19.10
C TYR A 67 -12.18 7.37 -18.75
N ARG A 68 -11.43 7.48 -17.63
CA ARG A 68 -10.77 8.71 -17.21
C ARG A 68 -9.26 8.61 -17.39
N VAL A 69 -8.68 9.68 -17.90
CA VAL A 69 -7.24 9.90 -17.89
C VAL A 69 -6.90 10.67 -16.62
N TYR A 70 -5.89 10.22 -15.88
CA TYR A 70 -5.42 10.85 -14.65
C TYR A 70 -3.94 11.23 -14.71
N LEU A 71 -3.61 12.29 -13.99
CA LEU A 71 -2.25 12.69 -13.68
C LEU A 71 -2.02 12.43 -12.20
N ALA A 72 -1.03 11.62 -11.87
CA ALA A 72 -0.76 11.20 -10.50
C ALA A 72 0.66 11.54 -10.07
N TRP A 73 0.79 12.03 -8.85
CA TRP A 73 2.04 12.31 -8.17
C TRP A 73 2.21 11.38 -6.98
N PHE A 74 3.40 10.77 -6.84
CA PHE A 74 3.71 9.79 -5.80
C PHE A 74 4.82 10.26 -4.85
N GLY A 75 5.45 11.38 -5.16
CA GLY A 75 6.59 11.96 -4.46
C GLY A 75 7.44 12.81 -5.40
N PRO A 76 8.45 13.52 -4.89
CA PRO A 76 9.35 14.35 -5.71
C PRO A 76 9.91 13.56 -6.90
N GLY A 77 9.77 14.11 -8.12
CA GLY A 77 10.21 13.48 -9.36
C GLY A 77 9.45 12.22 -9.80
N MET A 78 8.39 11.84 -9.09
CA MET A 78 7.61 10.63 -9.39
C MET A 78 6.19 10.98 -9.82
N VAL A 79 6.02 11.22 -11.11
CA VAL A 79 4.74 11.49 -11.74
C VAL A 79 4.38 10.39 -12.73
N LYS A 80 3.10 10.22 -12.98
CA LYS A 80 2.57 9.22 -13.92
C LYS A 80 1.30 9.75 -14.57
N VAL A 81 1.13 9.41 -15.84
CA VAL A 81 -0.16 9.43 -16.55
C VAL A 81 -0.74 8.02 -16.56
N GLY A 82 -2.03 7.89 -16.52
CA GLY A 82 -2.70 6.59 -16.63
C GLY A 82 -4.18 6.71 -16.88
N ILE A 83 -4.82 5.57 -17.14
CA ILE A 83 -6.25 5.46 -17.38
C ILE A 83 -6.94 4.53 -16.41
N THR A 84 -8.22 4.75 -16.17
CA THR A 84 -9.08 3.87 -15.38
C THR A 84 -10.52 3.98 -15.84
N GLY A 85 -11.31 2.90 -15.72
CA GLY A 85 -12.75 2.99 -15.91
C GLY A 85 -13.37 4.01 -14.95
N GLU A 86 -14.33 4.79 -15.43
CA GLU A 86 -14.92 5.87 -14.64
C GLU A 86 -15.61 5.35 -13.37
N GLU A 87 -16.22 4.17 -13.44
CA GLU A 87 -16.89 3.49 -12.33
C GLU A 87 -15.95 3.15 -11.15
N ARG A 88 -14.65 3.00 -11.42
CA ARG A 88 -13.65 2.75 -10.38
C ARG A 88 -13.27 4.01 -9.57
N GLY A 89 -13.58 5.19 -10.10
CA GLY A 89 -13.23 6.45 -9.48
C GLY A 89 -11.76 6.48 -9.03
N ALA A 90 -11.50 7.02 -7.84
CA ALA A 90 -10.15 7.10 -7.27
C ALA A 90 -9.59 5.77 -6.73
N ALA A 91 -10.34 4.65 -6.77
CA ALA A 91 -9.87 3.37 -6.21
C ALA A 91 -8.55 2.92 -6.84
N ARG A 92 -8.43 3.05 -8.18
CA ARG A 92 -7.20 2.71 -8.90
C ARG A 92 -5.98 3.52 -8.44
N LEU A 93 -6.19 4.78 -8.12
CA LEU A 93 -5.14 5.69 -7.65
C LEU A 93 -4.72 5.33 -6.21
N ARG A 94 -5.68 4.98 -5.35
CA ARG A 94 -5.42 4.48 -3.99
C ARG A 94 -4.66 3.16 -4.02
N GLU A 95 -5.05 2.21 -4.86
CA GLU A 95 -4.34 0.94 -5.06
C GLU A 95 -2.88 1.15 -5.49
N GLN A 96 -2.58 2.19 -6.23
CA GLN A 96 -1.24 2.55 -6.64
C GLN A 96 -0.48 3.36 -5.58
N GLY A 97 -1.18 3.89 -4.57
CA GLY A 97 -0.63 4.77 -3.55
C GLY A 97 -0.25 6.15 -4.11
N ALA A 98 -1.06 6.69 -5.04
CA ALA A 98 -0.90 8.05 -5.53
C ALA A 98 -1.25 9.04 -4.41
N VAL A 99 -0.30 9.90 -4.05
CA VAL A 99 -0.47 10.84 -2.93
C VAL A 99 -1.37 11.99 -3.33
N VAL A 100 -1.14 12.55 -4.52
CA VAL A 100 -1.98 13.61 -5.08
C VAL A 100 -2.26 13.29 -6.54
N PHE A 101 -3.43 13.65 -7.02
CA PHE A 101 -3.78 13.46 -8.43
C PHE A 101 -4.77 14.53 -8.93
N SER A 102 -4.91 14.60 -10.24
CA SER A 102 -6.01 15.29 -10.93
C SER A 102 -6.53 14.44 -12.06
N TRP A 103 -7.82 14.54 -12.33
CA TRP A 103 -8.39 14.05 -13.57
C TRP A 103 -8.02 15.02 -14.70
N LEU A 104 -7.67 14.48 -15.86
CA LEU A 104 -7.32 15.29 -17.03
C LEU A 104 -8.42 15.31 -18.07
N GLY A 105 -9.07 14.16 -18.28
CA GLY A 105 -10.12 14.04 -19.26
C GLY A 105 -10.89 12.73 -19.12
N ARG A 106 -12.00 12.62 -19.87
CA ARG A 106 -12.83 11.42 -19.94
C ARG A 106 -13.30 11.14 -21.36
N GLY A 107 -13.51 9.88 -21.70
CA GLY A 107 -13.97 9.48 -23.04
C GLY A 107 -13.92 7.97 -23.24
N PRO A 108 -14.11 7.50 -24.49
CA PRO A 108 -13.97 6.10 -24.85
C PRO A 108 -12.58 5.54 -24.55
N LEU A 109 -12.46 4.22 -24.37
CA LEU A 109 -11.20 3.53 -24.07
C LEU A 109 -10.06 3.92 -25.01
N MET A 110 -10.32 3.91 -26.33
CA MET A 110 -9.29 4.18 -27.33
C MET A 110 -8.82 5.64 -27.31
N ALA A 111 -9.73 6.58 -27.03
CA ALA A 111 -9.36 7.98 -26.85
C ALA A 111 -8.49 8.16 -25.58
N ALA A 112 -8.87 7.55 -24.46
CA ALA A 112 -8.11 7.61 -23.24
C ALA A 112 -6.70 6.98 -23.39
N ARG A 113 -6.58 5.83 -24.08
CA ARG A 113 -5.29 5.16 -24.36
C ARG A 113 -4.39 6.02 -25.24
N ARG A 114 -4.93 6.57 -26.33
CA ARG A 114 -4.14 7.45 -27.20
C ARG A 114 -3.64 8.68 -26.45
N THR A 115 -4.47 9.29 -25.63
CA THR A 115 -4.06 10.41 -24.80
C THR A 115 -2.98 10.01 -23.79
N GLU A 116 -3.15 8.88 -23.11
CA GLU A 116 -2.11 8.35 -22.20
C GLU A 116 -0.77 8.18 -22.92
N GLU A 117 -0.78 7.60 -24.12
CA GLU A 117 0.43 7.35 -24.92
C GLU A 117 1.12 8.64 -25.33
N VAL A 118 0.37 9.60 -25.89
CA VAL A 118 0.90 10.92 -26.30
C VAL A 118 1.50 11.65 -25.10
N LEU A 119 0.76 11.71 -23.99
CA LEU A 119 1.24 12.41 -22.78
C LEU A 119 2.47 11.74 -22.19
N ARG A 120 2.53 10.41 -22.20
CA ARG A 120 3.73 9.69 -21.73
C ARG A 120 4.95 10.03 -22.56
N ALA A 121 4.81 10.04 -23.87
CA ALA A 121 5.91 10.37 -24.78
C ALA A 121 6.37 11.81 -24.59
N ASP A 122 5.45 12.78 -24.63
CA ASP A 122 5.78 14.19 -24.59
C ASP A 122 6.23 14.70 -23.21
N LEU A 123 5.65 14.16 -22.13
CA LEU A 123 6.04 14.52 -20.75
C LEU A 123 7.24 13.73 -20.25
N GLY A 124 7.64 12.66 -20.94
CA GLY A 124 8.75 11.80 -20.54
C GLY A 124 8.47 11.03 -19.25
N VAL A 125 7.18 10.71 -18.97
CA VAL A 125 6.81 10.02 -17.72
C VAL A 125 6.85 8.51 -17.87
N PRO A 126 7.29 7.77 -16.83
CA PRO A 126 7.44 6.33 -16.91
C PRO A 126 6.09 5.61 -16.84
N ASP A 127 6.01 4.44 -17.47
CA ASP A 127 4.87 3.53 -17.34
C ASP A 127 4.65 3.05 -15.93
N ARG A 128 5.74 2.79 -15.22
CA ARG A 128 5.72 2.14 -13.92
C ARG A 128 6.71 2.81 -12.97
N ILE A 129 6.23 3.11 -11.78
CA ILE A 129 7.05 3.56 -10.66
C ILE A 129 7.13 2.41 -9.64
N PRO A 130 8.32 1.85 -9.37
CA PRO A 130 8.50 0.78 -8.39
C PRO A 130 8.02 1.20 -6.99
N TYR A 131 7.35 0.31 -6.27
CA TYR A 131 6.88 0.61 -4.92
C TYR A 131 8.03 0.92 -3.94
N ALA A 132 9.20 0.29 -4.12
CA ALA A 132 10.37 0.61 -3.31
C ALA A 132 10.76 2.09 -3.39
N LYS A 133 10.72 2.71 -4.60
CA LYS A 133 10.97 4.14 -4.77
C LYS A 133 9.91 4.99 -4.06
N LYS A 134 8.64 4.60 -4.15
CA LYS A 134 7.55 5.32 -3.46
C LYS A 134 7.71 5.24 -1.93
N ARG A 135 8.06 4.06 -1.40
CA ARG A 135 8.32 3.86 0.04
C ARG A 135 9.43 4.75 0.56
N ALA A 136 10.53 4.85 -0.19
CA ALA A 136 11.71 5.60 0.23
C ALA A 136 11.42 7.08 0.51
N VAL A 137 10.42 7.68 -0.15
CA VAL A 137 10.10 9.11 0.00
C VAL A 137 8.88 9.38 0.90
N ARG A 138 8.11 8.36 1.28
CA ARG A 138 6.84 8.58 2.01
C ARG A 138 6.98 9.22 3.38
N GLY A 139 8.13 9.06 4.03
CA GLY A 139 8.43 9.71 5.30
C GLY A 139 8.88 11.17 5.17
N GLN A 140 9.07 11.67 3.94
CA GLN A 140 9.64 13.00 3.65
C GLN A 140 8.86 13.70 2.54
N LEU A 141 7.55 13.53 2.51
CA LEU A 141 6.70 14.20 1.52
C LEU A 141 6.60 15.69 1.85
N PRO A 142 6.69 16.57 0.85
CA PRO A 142 6.58 18.02 1.04
C PRO A 142 5.18 18.43 1.50
N GLY A 143 5.02 19.69 1.90
CA GLY A 143 3.76 20.26 2.36
C GLY A 143 2.65 20.24 1.30
N PRO A 144 1.38 20.44 1.71
CA PRO A 144 0.22 20.30 0.81
C PRO A 144 0.28 21.28 -0.38
N GLU A 145 0.76 22.49 -0.18
CA GLU A 145 0.88 23.48 -1.26
C GLU A 145 1.89 23.07 -2.33
N GLU A 146 3.02 22.50 -1.93
CA GLU A 146 4.04 22.04 -2.87
C GLU A 146 3.56 20.81 -3.65
N ARG A 147 2.86 19.88 -2.98
CA ARG A 147 2.24 18.72 -3.64
C ARG A 147 1.18 19.15 -4.65
N ALA A 148 0.33 20.11 -4.28
CA ALA A 148 -0.71 20.67 -5.16
C ALA A 148 -0.08 21.34 -6.38
N ARG A 149 0.97 22.13 -6.17
CA ARG A 149 1.72 22.81 -7.25
C ARG A 149 2.30 21.80 -8.23
N ALA A 150 2.92 20.72 -7.73
CA ALA A 150 3.51 19.69 -8.60
C ALA A 150 2.47 19.05 -9.55
N VAL A 151 1.24 18.80 -9.08
CA VAL A 151 0.17 18.28 -9.93
C VAL A 151 -0.39 19.35 -10.87
N ALA A 152 -0.52 20.61 -10.41
CA ALA A 152 -0.97 21.71 -11.25
C ALA A 152 0.00 21.99 -12.41
N GLU A 153 1.31 21.97 -12.16
CA GLU A 153 2.33 22.09 -13.20
C GLU A 153 2.28 20.95 -14.20
N LEU A 154 2.10 19.72 -13.72
CA LEU A 154 1.94 18.55 -14.59
C LEU A 154 0.67 18.69 -15.45
N TYR A 155 -0.44 19.14 -14.85
CA TYR A 155 -1.69 19.40 -15.57
C TYR A 155 -1.51 20.48 -16.65
N ALA A 156 -0.87 21.60 -16.32
CA ALA A 156 -0.63 22.69 -17.29
C ALA A 156 0.20 22.19 -18.47
N ARG A 157 1.25 21.41 -18.24
CA ARG A 157 2.06 20.80 -19.30
C ARG A 157 1.24 19.84 -20.16
N ALA A 158 0.39 19.01 -19.55
CA ALA A 158 -0.48 18.08 -20.26
C ALA A 158 -1.52 18.84 -21.09
N ALA A 159 -2.16 19.86 -20.53
CA ALA A 159 -3.16 20.69 -21.21
C ALA A 159 -2.57 21.46 -22.41
N ALA A 160 -1.30 21.86 -22.36
CA ALA A 160 -0.62 22.53 -23.47
C ALA A 160 -0.46 21.65 -24.72
N LEU A 161 -0.67 20.32 -24.58
CA LEU A 161 -0.62 19.36 -25.69
C LEU A 161 -2.01 19.13 -26.34
N GLU A 162 -3.05 19.80 -25.85
CA GLU A 162 -4.38 19.78 -26.47
C GLU A 162 -4.28 20.27 -27.94
N GLY A 163 -4.92 19.55 -28.85
CA GLY A 163 -4.80 19.82 -30.30
C GLY A 163 -3.56 19.22 -30.98
N ARG A 164 -2.60 18.67 -30.22
CA ARG A 164 -1.40 18.04 -30.79
C ARG A 164 -1.44 16.51 -30.79
N GLY A 165 -2.61 15.92 -30.69
CA GLY A 165 -2.76 14.49 -30.70
C GLY A 165 -3.80 13.96 -29.71
N TRP A 166 -4.49 14.83 -29.00
CA TRP A 166 -5.67 14.45 -28.23
C TRP A 166 -6.83 14.13 -29.17
N PRO A 167 -7.50 12.99 -28.98
CA PRO A 167 -8.69 12.71 -29.72
C PRO A 167 -9.82 13.69 -29.37
N GLU A 168 -10.57 14.13 -30.36
CA GLU A 168 -11.75 15.00 -30.16
C GLU A 168 -12.80 14.37 -29.23
N SER A 169 -12.83 13.03 -29.19
CA SER A 169 -13.74 12.26 -28.31
C SER A 169 -13.30 12.20 -26.85
N LEU A 170 -12.15 12.79 -26.49
CA LEU A 170 -11.75 12.94 -25.08
C LEU A 170 -12.15 14.33 -24.58
N GLU A 171 -13.17 14.39 -23.74
CA GLU A 171 -13.58 15.61 -23.04
C GLU A 171 -12.54 15.97 -21.98
N ARG A 172 -11.97 17.17 -22.04
CA ARG A 172 -11.07 17.68 -21.01
C ARG A 172 -11.85 18.02 -19.74
N LEU A 173 -11.33 17.60 -18.60
CA LEU A 173 -11.84 17.99 -17.28
C LEU A 173 -11.00 19.13 -16.71
N PRO A 174 -11.59 20.04 -15.90
CA PRO A 174 -10.85 21.10 -15.25
C PRO A 174 -9.84 20.56 -14.24
N LEU A 175 -8.81 21.36 -13.92
CA LEU A 175 -7.87 21.00 -12.86
C LEU A 175 -8.62 20.92 -11.51
N GLU A 176 -8.59 19.75 -10.92
CA GLU A 176 -9.03 19.48 -9.56
C GLU A 176 -7.94 18.71 -8.84
N VAL A 177 -7.31 19.34 -7.85
CA VAL A 177 -6.24 18.70 -7.09
C VAL A 177 -6.85 17.90 -5.94
N VAL A 178 -6.68 16.57 -6.00
CA VAL A 178 -7.16 15.65 -4.95
C VAL A 178 -5.97 15.14 -4.15
N ASP A 179 -5.82 15.60 -2.91
CA ASP A 179 -4.79 15.13 -1.98
C ASP A 179 -5.33 13.96 -1.14
N GLN A 180 -4.61 12.84 -1.14
CA GLN A 180 -4.99 11.61 -0.43
C GLN A 180 -4.15 11.35 0.83
N MET A 181 -3.30 12.29 1.27
CA MET A 181 -2.44 12.12 2.46
C MET A 181 -3.24 11.69 3.68
N GLY A 182 -4.34 12.40 3.99
CA GLY A 182 -5.22 12.08 5.12
C GLY A 182 -5.92 10.73 4.97
N ILE A 183 -6.31 10.36 3.73
CA ILE A 183 -6.92 9.05 3.45
C ILE A 183 -5.91 7.93 3.72
N PHE A 184 -4.65 8.15 3.40
CA PHE A 184 -3.58 7.17 3.63
C PHE A 184 -3.05 7.18 5.07
N GLY A 185 -3.41 8.18 5.90
CA GLY A 185 -2.85 8.36 7.24
C GLY A 185 -1.38 8.75 7.24
N LEU A 186 -0.85 9.21 6.11
CA LEU A 186 0.57 9.60 5.97
C LEU A 186 0.86 10.98 6.61
N ASP A 187 -0.17 11.76 6.91
CA ASP A 187 -0.12 13.01 7.66
C ASP A 187 -0.06 12.79 9.19
N ARG A 188 -0.33 11.56 9.63
CA ARG A 188 -0.28 11.13 11.03
C ARG A 188 1.07 10.52 11.38
N ALA A 189 2.15 10.88 10.67
CA ALA A 189 3.50 10.51 11.12
C ALA A 189 3.61 10.86 12.61
N PRO A 190 4.32 10.07 13.43
CA PRO A 190 4.50 10.39 14.83
C PRO A 190 4.99 11.83 14.90
N GLU A 191 4.13 12.72 15.41
CA GLU A 191 4.46 14.11 15.56
C GLU A 191 5.79 14.17 16.28
N SER A 192 6.78 14.75 15.61
CA SER A 192 7.96 15.28 16.27
C SER A 192 7.40 16.32 17.23
N ALA A 193 7.29 15.93 18.48
CA ALA A 193 6.54 16.60 19.52
C ALA A 193 6.91 18.08 19.64
N SER A 194 5.96 18.93 19.37
CA SER A 194 5.73 20.07 20.22
C SER A 194 4.82 19.60 21.37
N ALA A 195 5.40 18.90 22.34
CA ALA A 195 4.70 18.47 23.53
C ALA A 195 4.54 19.65 24.49
N PRO A 196 3.38 19.83 25.13
CA PRO A 196 3.30 20.64 26.33
C PRO A 196 4.10 19.96 27.45
N GLU A 197 4.86 20.75 28.19
CA GLU A 197 5.82 20.36 29.26
C GLU A 197 5.20 19.67 30.50
N SER A 198 4.30 18.74 30.37
CA SER A 198 3.79 18.00 31.53
C SER A 198 3.15 16.65 31.20
N ALA A 199 3.86 15.80 30.45
CA ALA A 199 3.47 14.39 30.36
C ALA A 199 4.71 13.51 30.41
N SER A 200 4.78 12.67 31.43
CA SER A 200 5.78 11.64 31.66
C SER A 200 6.10 10.84 30.39
N VAL A 201 7.40 10.80 30.09
CA VAL A 201 8.13 9.88 29.22
C VAL A 201 7.26 8.81 28.54
N SER A 202 6.71 9.11 27.35
CA SER A 202 6.35 8.11 26.38
C SER A 202 7.31 8.23 25.20
N GLU A 203 8.10 7.17 24.99
CA GLU A 203 9.14 7.03 23.97
C GLU A 203 8.63 7.50 22.59
N SER A 204 9.22 8.57 22.12
CA SER A 204 9.05 9.10 20.77
C SER A 204 9.39 8.01 19.76
N ALA A 205 8.46 7.71 18.85
CA ALA A 205 8.64 6.71 17.79
C ALA A 205 9.63 7.19 16.69
N SER A 206 10.80 7.67 17.10
CA SER A 206 11.91 8.10 16.23
C SER A 206 12.77 6.92 15.76
N GLY A 207 12.19 5.72 15.66
CA GLY A 207 12.90 4.54 15.18
C GLY A 207 12.98 4.50 13.64
N PRO A 208 13.92 3.71 13.09
CA PRO A 208 14.08 3.57 11.65
C PRO A 208 12.84 2.98 10.99
N VAL A 209 12.57 3.39 9.76
CA VAL A 209 11.53 2.78 8.93
C VAL A 209 12.13 1.58 8.21
N ARG A 210 11.55 0.41 8.41
CA ARG A 210 11.99 -0.85 7.79
C ARG A 210 10.86 -1.48 6.98
N ALA A 211 11.17 -2.27 5.96
CA ALA A 211 10.17 -3.04 5.22
C ALA A 211 10.36 -4.54 5.42
N VAL A 212 9.25 -5.27 5.44
CA VAL A 212 9.28 -6.74 5.34
C VAL A 212 9.82 -7.12 3.97
N ARG A 213 10.92 -7.88 3.98
CA ARG A 213 11.57 -8.39 2.76
C ARG A 213 10.87 -9.62 2.20
N GLU A 214 10.52 -10.52 3.11
CA GLU A 214 9.83 -11.77 2.79
C GLU A 214 9.05 -12.28 4.00
N LEU A 215 8.05 -13.12 3.75
CA LEU A 215 7.40 -13.93 4.76
C LEU A 215 7.96 -15.35 4.70
N VAL A 216 8.11 -15.96 5.89
CA VAL A 216 8.60 -17.32 6.08
C VAL A 216 7.62 -18.07 6.99
N ASP A 217 7.65 -19.41 6.95
CA ASP A 217 6.85 -20.22 7.88
C ASP A 217 7.16 -19.84 9.34
N GLY A 218 6.11 -19.71 10.15
CA GLY A 218 6.20 -19.24 11.53
C GLY A 218 6.51 -17.75 11.68
N GLY A 219 6.77 -17.03 10.58
CA GLY A 219 7.07 -15.60 10.58
C GLY A 219 5.90 -14.76 11.10
N VAL A 220 6.18 -13.86 12.05
CA VAL A 220 5.19 -13.00 12.70
C VAL A 220 5.36 -11.56 12.23
N VAL A 221 4.25 -10.91 11.93
CA VAL A 221 4.17 -9.46 11.71
C VAL A 221 3.04 -8.93 12.58
N ALA A 222 3.36 -8.04 13.52
CA ALA A 222 2.38 -7.40 14.38
C ALA A 222 2.76 -5.93 14.61
N GLY A 223 1.75 -5.09 14.87
CA GLY A 223 1.93 -3.68 15.15
C GLY A 223 0.61 -2.92 15.03
N ARG A 224 0.64 -1.64 15.38
CA ARG A 224 -0.51 -0.74 15.28
C ARG A 224 -0.51 -0.08 13.90
N LEU A 225 -1.60 -0.21 13.14
CA LEU A 225 -1.74 0.39 11.83
C LEU A 225 -1.74 1.93 11.93
N VAL A 226 -0.76 2.58 11.36
CA VAL A 226 -0.63 4.04 11.35
C VAL A 226 -0.89 4.67 9.99
N ALA A 227 -0.55 3.96 8.90
CA ALA A 227 -0.82 4.43 7.54
C ALA A 227 -1.02 3.25 6.59
N ALA A 228 -1.73 3.48 5.47
CA ALA A 228 -1.91 2.50 4.41
C ALA A 228 -1.93 3.21 3.04
N ALA A 229 -0.96 2.93 2.17
CA ALA A 229 -0.86 3.59 0.88
C ALA A 229 -0.48 2.61 -0.24
N GLY A 230 -1.41 2.38 -1.17
CA GLY A 230 -1.29 1.29 -2.14
C GLY A 230 -1.29 -0.07 -1.42
N PRO A 231 -0.35 -0.98 -1.74
CA PRO A 231 -0.27 -2.27 -1.07
C PRO A 231 0.43 -2.21 0.30
N ASP A 232 0.95 -1.05 0.71
CA ASP A 232 1.80 -0.93 1.88
C ASP A 232 0.99 -0.59 3.13
N LEU A 233 1.06 -1.42 4.17
CA LEU A 233 0.61 -1.13 5.52
C LEU A 233 1.82 -0.67 6.35
N HIS A 234 1.68 0.46 7.02
CA HIS A 234 2.68 0.99 7.94
C HIS A 234 2.26 0.66 9.36
N LEU A 235 3.07 -0.11 10.05
CA LEU A 235 2.80 -0.62 11.39
C LEU A 235 3.79 -0.02 12.38
N ALA A 236 3.31 0.74 13.35
CA ALA A 236 4.10 1.12 14.51
C ALA A 236 4.32 -0.12 15.39
N VAL A 237 5.58 -0.42 15.71
CA VAL A 237 5.97 -1.64 16.43
C VAL A 237 6.46 -1.33 17.85
N ALA A 238 6.35 -2.29 18.75
CA ALA A 238 6.93 -2.18 20.09
C ALA A 238 8.46 -1.98 19.99
N GLY A 239 9.02 -1.15 20.86
CA GLY A 239 10.40 -0.74 20.79
C GLY A 239 10.69 0.41 19.81
N GLY A 240 9.65 1.00 19.24
CA GLY A 240 9.75 2.18 18.38
C GLY A 240 10.01 1.87 16.91
N GLY A 241 9.68 2.84 16.04
CA GLY A 241 9.83 2.74 14.61
C GLY A 241 8.61 2.20 13.88
N VAL A 242 8.73 2.11 12.56
CA VAL A 242 7.67 1.68 11.66
C VAL A 242 8.16 0.52 10.79
N VAL A 243 7.34 -0.52 10.71
CA VAL A 243 7.54 -1.62 9.76
C VAL A 243 6.51 -1.51 8.64
N VAL A 244 6.96 -1.49 7.41
CA VAL A 244 6.12 -1.46 6.21
C VAL A 244 5.95 -2.88 5.69
N LEU A 245 4.70 -3.33 5.65
CA LEU A 245 4.31 -4.61 5.08
C LEU A 245 3.66 -4.38 3.71
N ASP A 246 4.24 -4.95 2.67
CA ASP A 246 3.60 -5.06 1.37
C ASP A 246 2.56 -6.20 1.41
N THR A 247 1.27 -5.86 1.36
CA THR A 247 0.18 -6.85 1.46
C THR A 247 0.21 -7.91 0.36
N ARG A 248 0.90 -7.67 -0.74
CA ARG A 248 1.09 -8.65 -1.80
C ARG A 248 1.97 -9.83 -1.37
N LEU A 249 2.80 -9.66 -0.32
CA LEU A 249 3.60 -10.74 0.26
C LEU A 249 2.73 -11.77 0.99
N ILE A 250 1.59 -11.36 1.55
CA ILE A 250 0.68 -12.28 2.28
C ILE A 250 -0.21 -13.13 1.37
N THR A 251 -0.35 -12.75 0.10
CA THR A 251 -1.22 -13.46 -0.86
C THR A 251 -0.71 -14.89 -1.09
N GLY A 252 -1.54 -15.88 -0.76
CA GLY A 252 -1.22 -17.31 -0.92
C GLY A 252 -0.60 -17.98 0.32
N TRP A 253 -0.47 -17.26 1.43
CA TRP A 253 -0.15 -17.80 2.74
C TRP A 253 -1.41 -18.13 3.53
N ASP A 254 -1.36 -19.21 4.31
CA ASP A 254 -2.26 -19.38 5.43
C ASP A 254 -1.82 -18.50 6.60
N LEU A 255 -2.78 -17.78 7.21
CA LEU A 255 -2.49 -16.83 8.26
C LEU A 255 -3.20 -17.22 9.55
N ALA A 256 -2.44 -17.32 10.63
CA ALA A 256 -2.97 -17.47 11.99
C ALA A 256 -2.95 -16.11 12.70
N ALA A 257 -4.02 -15.78 13.42
CA ALA A 257 -4.05 -14.57 14.25
C ALA A 257 -3.01 -14.67 15.38
N VAL A 258 -2.36 -13.54 15.67
CA VAL A 258 -1.46 -13.41 16.81
C VAL A 258 -2.10 -12.45 17.82
N PRO A 259 -2.23 -12.85 19.11
CA PRO A 259 -2.71 -11.96 20.15
C PRO A 259 -1.84 -10.70 20.22
N GLN A 260 -2.47 -9.54 20.33
CA GLN A 260 -1.75 -8.27 20.45
C GLN A 260 -1.40 -7.99 21.92
N VAL A 261 -0.16 -7.60 22.15
CA VAL A 261 0.25 -7.06 23.45
C VAL A 261 -0.45 -5.72 23.66
N GLY A 262 -1.43 -5.67 24.55
CA GLY A 262 -2.18 -4.43 24.88
C GLY A 262 -3.69 -4.56 24.99
N GLN A 263 -4.31 -5.62 24.50
CA GLN A 263 -5.68 -5.97 24.89
C GLN A 263 -5.63 -6.96 26.07
N VAL A 264 -5.38 -6.43 27.27
CA VAL A 264 -5.82 -7.12 28.50
C VAL A 264 -7.36 -7.04 28.43
N GLY A 265 -7.96 -8.09 27.91
CA GLY A 265 -9.41 -8.24 27.89
C GLY A 265 -9.95 -8.05 29.31
N GLN A 266 -10.98 -7.24 29.44
CA GLN A 266 -11.87 -7.34 30.59
C GLN A 266 -12.34 -8.79 30.67
N VAL A 267 -11.79 -9.50 31.63
CA VAL A 267 -12.29 -10.83 32.04
C VAL A 267 -13.73 -10.60 32.46
N PRO A 268 -14.72 -11.29 31.85
CA PRO A 268 -16.09 -11.22 32.38
C PRO A 268 -16.01 -11.72 33.83
N GLN A 269 -16.47 -10.92 34.79
CA GLN A 269 -16.67 -11.35 36.14
C GLN A 269 -17.74 -12.45 36.12
N VAL A 270 -17.30 -13.72 36.18
CA VAL A 270 -18.16 -14.85 36.45
C VAL A 270 -18.46 -14.79 37.94
N GLY A 271 -19.77 -14.70 38.24
CA GLY A 271 -20.30 -14.64 39.58
C GLY A 271 -19.78 -15.77 40.48
N GLN A 272 -19.55 -15.39 41.72
CA GLN A 272 -19.21 -16.28 42.84
C GLN A 272 -20.26 -17.40 43.02
N GLY A 273 -19.82 -18.64 43.00
CA GLY A 273 -20.64 -19.77 43.45
C GLY A 273 -20.02 -21.10 43.05
N ALA A 274 -19.19 -21.67 43.88
CA ALA A 274 -19.14 -23.05 44.35
C ALA A 274 -17.71 -23.45 44.82
N GLN A 275 -17.64 -23.88 46.06
CA GLN A 275 -16.47 -24.40 46.75
C GLN A 275 -16.06 -25.78 46.20
N GLY A 276 -14.73 -26.03 46.17
CA GLY A 276 -14.16 -27.37 46.35
C GLY A 276 -13.38 -27.94 45.15
N ALA A 277 -12.05 -27.79 45.19
CA ALA A 277 -11.08 -28.89 44.98
C ALA A 277 -9.66 -28.28 44.92
N GLN A 278 -8.80 -28.75 45.80
CA GLN A 278 -7.40 -28.42 45.89
C GLN A 278 -6.65 -29.04 44.70
N GLY A 279 -6.09 -28.16 43.83
CA GLY A 279 -5.14 -28.53 42.80
C GLY A 279 -4.09 -27.42 42.71
N SER A 280 -2.81 -27.77 42.90
CA SER A 280 -1.67 -26.88 42.92
C SER A 280 -1.65 -25.92 41.72
N PRO A 281 -1.32 -24.64 41.93
CA PRO A 281 -1.23 -23.69 40.82
C PRO A 281 0.05 -23.94 40.02
N MET A 282 -0.08 -24.42 38.80
CA MET A 282 0.95 -24.25 37.79
C MET A 282 1.14 -22.76 37.51
N SER A 283 2.25 -22.24 37.98
CA SER A 283 2.69 -20.87 37.70
C SER A 283 2.91 -20.72 36.19
N LEU A 284 1.96 -20.09 35.51
CA LEU A 284 2.15 -19.56 34.15
C LEU A 284 3.04 -18.34 34.27
N VAL A 285 4.34 -18.54 34.09
CA VAL A 285 5.30 -17.46 33.87
C VAL A 285 4.89 -16.77 32.56
N PRO A 286 4.60 -15.47 32.55
CA PRO A 286 4.37 -14.76 31.29
C PRO A 286 5.69 -14.72 30.54
N HIS A 287 5.84 -15.52 29.50
CA HIS A 287 6.94 -15.32 28.56
C HIS A 287 6.80 -13.93 27.96
N ALA A 288 7.73 -13.06 28.29
CA ALA A 288 7.91 -11.78 27.61
C ALA A 288 8.06 -12.06 26.10
N ILE A 289 7.05 -11.71 25.34
CA ILE A 289 7.04 -11.84 23.87
C ILE A 289 7.98 -10.75 23.37
N GLY A 290 9.23 -11.11 23.09
CA GLY A 290 10.19 -10.26 22.41
C GLY A 290 9.75 -10.01 20.97
N SER A 291 9.88 -8.79 20.54
CA SER A 291 9.66 -8.22 19.19
C SER A 291 8.38 -8.66 18.44
N ASP A 292 7.52 -7.70 18.15
CA ASP A 292 6.26 -7.88 17.40
C ASP A 292 6.47 -8.33 15.94
N VAL A 293 7.71 -8.35 15.47
CA VAL A 293 8.05 -8.71 14.09
C VAL A 293 9.19 -9.71 14.06
N ARG A 294 8.94 -10.89 13.51
CA ARG A 294 9.89 -12.00 13.38
C ARG A 294 9.95 -12.46 11.91
N VAL A 295 10.35 -11.58 11.04
CA VAL A 295 10.56 -11.82 9.61
C VAL A 295 11.78 -11.04 9.15
N PRO A 296 12.43 -11.43 8.03
CA PRO A 296 13.51 -10.65 7.45
C PRO A 296 13.05 -9.23 7.08
N LEU A 297 13.78 -8.23 7.55
CA LEU A 297 13.54 -6.82 7.31
C LEU A 297 14.67 -6.20 6.48
N ILE A 298 14.34 -5.11 5.77
CA ILE A 298 15.30 -4.24 5.09
C ILE A 298 15.04 -2.80 5.50
N ASP A 299 16.08 -2.00 5.62
CA ASP A 299 15.96 -0.58 5.91
C ASP A 299 15.37 0.18 4.71
N ILE A 300 14.47 1.12 4.98
CA ILE A 300 13.94 2.04 3.98
C ILE A 300 14.62 3.39 4.19
N GLY A 301 15.55 3.69 3.29
CA GLY A 301 16.03 5.05 3.02
C GLY A 301 16.65 5.85 4.16
N GLY A 302 17.93 5.87 4.18
CA GLY A 302 18.86 6.89 4.63
C GLY A 302 20.00 7.05 3.64
N GLY A 303 19.96 6.34 2.52
CA GLY A 303 21.00 6.35 1.50
C GLY A 303 20.71 7.39 0.42
N GLY A 304 21.50 8.44 0.38
CA GLY A 304 21.59 9.33 -0.77
C GLY A 304 21.71 8.50 -2.06
N VAL A 305 21.02 8.95 -3.10
CA VAL A 305 21.14 8.41 -4.46
C VAL A 305 22.61 8.52 -4.86
N GLN A 306 23.40 7.46 -4.66
CA GLN A 306 24.65 7.30 -5.36
C GLN A 306 24.30 7.01 -6.82
N GLY A 307 24.48 8.02 -7.67
CA GLY A 307 24.41 7.89 -9.09
C GLY A 307 25.43 6.85 -9.55
N GLY A 308 24.96 5.68 -9.86
CA GLY A 308 25.65 4.64 -10.59
C GLY A 308 25.18 4.73 -12.03
N LEU A 309 26.01 5.34 -12.88
CA LEU A 309 26.08 5.09 -14.31
C LEU A 309 26.29 3.58 -14.53
N PHE A 310 25.27 2.93 -15.14
CA PHE A 310 25.42 1.94 -16.22
C PHE A 310 24.02 1.59 -16.72
#